data_4210ebb4838ed5a48e9b9e3f1b1c0a81
#
_entry.id   4210ebb4838ed5a48e9b9e3f1b1c0a81
#
_cell.length_a   1.000
_cell.length_b   1.000
_cell.length_c   1.000
_cell.angle_alpha   90.00
_cell.angle_beta   90.00
_cell.angle_gamma   90.00
#
_symmetry.space_group_name_H-M   'P 1'
#
loop_
_entity.id
_entity.type
_entity.pdbx_description
1 polymer ?
#
loop_
_entity_poly.entity_id
_entity_poly.type
_entity_poly.pdbx_seq_one_letter_code
_entity_poly.pdbx_strand_id
1 'polypeptide(L)'
;KLDKDWVYRWIMEPRAFRHNTWMPHFFKKGNNSTPKDILRSEQEALAMTEFIYEESDDYNLARGMKTGDPENGALLVASYGCMGCHEIQPFKDENYNPSVENIRLEQGPNLIGLGSKTTKRWLYTWLKNPYSYHSGTKMPNLRLSDQEASDIASYLINDKNDKFDSVNVPEVNEGILNEITADFLSQLNSTSQVNAQLDQMSIKEKLVHSGKNLIGHYGCYSCHNIQGFENRKPIGIALDTEGSKLISKLDFGFWHDEIDHTRWDWFYNKINKPETFDLIPNEDGSVAVKELRPLEKSRMPHYGLEDKEIKSLVTLIMGLVKDDIPPSKMPEKTPQFLAVTKGEQFFQTNNCLGCHKIDGRGGAIWPATAEWIKQIADETNSEDQSLVQSFSPPLLNTQGRKTQPQWLLNWFKNISMIRPHLQARMPSFNFTDEEWNTVIAYFQYKDNLPLTYEDPHTFLSNSSSSRAGERIAEMGACNNCHFYGEEKPKQAALTWAPNLVLTKERLRPEWLEEFFINPQEVIPGTKMPAPYIPTEEPQNSVREVWGNDVARISSDSTKLYYGLIDWIWGMNGKKDVSSIVKMHIQSNGYGFIIEEDDWGDDEW
;
A
#
# COMPACT_ATOMS: atom_id res chain seq x y z
N LYS A 1 -17.57 -12.18 10.07
CA LYS A 1 -16.40 -11.49 9.51
C LYS A 1 -15.56 -10.88 10.62
N LEU A 2 -16.14 -10.05 11.47
CA LEU A 2 -15.53 -9.48 12.67
C LEU A 2 -16.10 -10.15 13.92
N ASP A 3 -15.33 -10.18 14.99
CA ASP A 3 -15.83 -10.55 16.32
C ASP A 3 -16.76 -9.45 16.85
N LYS A 4 -17.92 -9.82 17.46
CA LYS A 4 -18.94 -8.86 17.89
C LYS A 4 -18.47 -8.02 19.07
N ASP A 5 -17.78 -8.65 20.02
CA ASP A 5 -17.24 -7.98 21.20
C ASP A 5 -16.09 -7.03 20.79
N TRP A 6 -15.30 -7.45 19.78
CA TRP A 6 -14.29 -6.57 19.19
C TRP A 6 -14.93 -5.32 18.58
N VAL A 7 -16.06 -5.42 17.86
CA VAL A 7 -16.74 -4.26 17.26
C VAL A 7 -17.22 -3.29 18.35
N TYR A 8 -17.79 -3.79 19.43
CA TYR A 8 -18.16 -2.96 20.57
C TYR A 8 -16.97 -2.18 21.13
N ARG A 9 -15.87 -2.90 21.46
CA ARG A 9 -14.66 -2.29 22.02
C ARG A 9 -14.03 -1.29 21.05
N TRP A 10 -14.08 -1.58 19.76
CA TRP A 10 -13.58 -0.70 18.70
C TRP A 10 -14.40 0.60 18.60
N ILE A 11 -15.71 0.54 18.71
CA ILE A 11 -16.59 1.73 18.73
C ILE A 11 -16.28 2.58 19.96
N MET A 12 -16.09 1.95 21.11
CA MET A 12 -15.78 2.65 22.36
C MET A 12 -14.43 3.35 22.34
N GLU A 13 -13.37 2.68 21.87
CA GLU A 13 -12.01 3.22 21.93
C GLU A 13 -11.11 2.62 20.83
N PRO A 14 -11.19 3.10 19.59
CA PRO A 14 -10.48 2.50 18.46
C PRO A 14 -8.95 2.57 18.61
N ARG A 15 -8.41 3.61 19.26
CA ARG A 15 -6.95 3.77 19.49
C ARG A 15 -6.38 2.81 20.54
N ALA A 16 -7.20 2.23 21.40
CA ALA A 16 -6.77 1.16 22.29
C ALA A 16 -6.38 -0.12 21.54
N PHE A 17 -6.98 -0.35 20.36
CA PHE A 17 -6.60 -1.45 19.49
C PHE A 17 -5.52 -1.06 18.49
N ARG A 18 -5.65 0.12 17.85
CA ARG A 18 -4.70 0.67 16.87
C ARG A 18 -4.40 2.12 17.18
N HIS A 19 -3.19 2.39 17.66
CA HIS A 19 -2.76 3.75 18.04
C HIS A 19 -2.81 4.75 16.88
N ASN A 20 -2.55 4.30 15.64
CA ASN A 20 -2.50 5.09 14.42
C ASN A 20 -3.79 5.03 13.57
N THR A 21 -4.92 4.60 14.14
CA THR A 21 -6.16 4.53 13.38
C THR A 21 -6.72 5.91 13.06
N TRP A 22 -7.26 6.05 11.85
CA TRP A 22 -8.00 7.23 11.41
C TRP A 22 -9.43 7.28 11.98
N MET A 23 -9.93 6.17 12.53
CA MET A 23 -11.24 6.18 13.18
C MET A 23 -11.16 6.98 14.47
N PRO A 24 -11.91 8.10 14.57
CA PRO A 24 -11.94 8.91 15.78
C PRO A 24 -12.77 8.25 16.87
N HIS A 25 -12.62 8.71 18.10
CA HIS A 25 -13.50 8.29 19.18
C HIS A 25 -14.54 9.36 19.51
N PHE A 26 -15.72 8.89 19.91
CA PHE A 26 -16.87 9.73 20.26
C PHE A 26 -17.14 9.77 21.77
N PHE A 27 -16.66 8.76 22.49
CA PHE A 27 -16.90 8.54 23.92
C PHE A 27 -15.68 8.91 24.75
N LYS A 28 -15.81 8.92 26.08
CA LYS A 28 -14.73 9.26 27.03
C LYS A 28 -14.12 10.65 26.80
N LYS A 29 -14.91 11.59 26.30
CA LYS A 29 -14.53 13.00 26.15
C LYS A 29 -14.98 13.81 27.36
N GLY A 30 -14.45 15.03 27.51
CA GLY A 30 -14.79 15.90 28.62
C GLY A 30 -16.29 16.17 28.80
N ASN A 31 -17.04 16.23 27.71
CA ASN A 31 -18.50 16.49 27.73
C ASN A 31 -19.37 15.23 27.95
N ASN A 32 -18.80 14.04 28.00
CA ASN A 32 -19.53 12.77 28.20
C ASN A 32 -18.82 11.82 29.19
N SER A 33 -18.20 12.37 30.23
CA SER A 33 -17.41 11.61 31.20
C SER A 33 -18.03 11.52 32.61
N THR A 34 -19.26 12.01 32.81
CA THR A 34 -19.97 11.78 34.07
C THR A 34 -20.35 10.29 34.20
N PRO A 35 -20.54 9.75 35.42
CA PRO A 35 -20.92 8.35 35.59
C PRO A 35 -22.17 7.96 34.78
N LYS A 36 -23.15 8.84 34.67
CA LYS A 36 -24.36 8.62 33.86
C LYS A 36 -24.06 8.59 32.37
N ASP A 37 -23.17 9.51 31.90
CA ASP A 37 -22.77 9.57 30.51
C ASP A 37 -21.95 8.33 30.10
N ILE A 38 -21.11 7.81 30.98
CA ILE A 38 -20.33 6.59 30.72
C ILE A 38 -21.26 5.40 30.51
N LEU A 39 -22.22 5.18 31.45
CA LEU A 39 -23.22 4.12 31.32
C LEU A 39 -24.05 4.26 30.03
N ARG A 40 -24.41 5.49 29.65
CA ARG A 40 -25.12 5.76 28.42
C ARG A 40 -24.25 5.44 27.19
N SER A 41 -23.00 5.87 27.17
CA SER A 41 -22.06 5.61 26.09
C SER A 41 -21.87 4.10 25.84
N GLU A 42 -21.81 3.30 26.90
CA GLU A 42 -21.73 1.84 26.82
C GLU A 42 -22.97 1.25 26.12
N GLN A 43 -24.19 1.72 26.48
CA GLN A 43 -25.41 1.24 25.87
C GLN A 43 -25.58 1.75 24.41
N GLU A 44 -25.11 2.94 24.10
CA GLU A 44 -25.08 3.48 22.74
C GLU A 44 -24.15 2.64 21.84
N ALA A 45 -22.97 2.27 22.33
CA ALA A 45 -22.05 1.41 21.60
C ALA A 45 -22.62 -0.01 21.39
N LEU A 46 -23.30 -0.58 22.39
CA LEU A 46 -24.02 -1.85 22.24
C LEU A 46 -25.11 -1.77 21.17
N ALA A 47 -25.91 -0.71 21.19
CA ALA A 47 -26.98 -0.51 20.22
C ALA A 47 -26.43 -0.37 18.78
N MET A 48 -25.36 0.41 18.59
CA MET A 48 -24.70 0.54 17.29
C MET A 48 -24.11 -0.80 16.82
N THR A 49 -23.49 -1.56 17.71
CA THR A 49 -22.96 -2.90 17.41
C THR A 49 -24.07 -3.84 16.97
N GLU A 50 -25.21 -3.87 17.69
CA GLU A 50 -26.35 -4.71 17.34
C GLU A 50 -26.92 -4.37 15.96
N PHE A 51 -27.11 -3.08 15.68
CA PHE A 51 -27.57 -2.62 14.37
C PHE A 51 -26.61 -3.04 13.23
N ILE A 52 -25.31 -2.87 13.41
CA ILE A 52 -24.32 -3.26 12.39
C ILE A 52 -24.38 -4.76 12.11
N TYR A 53 -24.60 -5.58 13.14
CA TYR A 53 -24.73 -7.02 12.97
C TYR A 53 -26.04 -7.44 12.31
N GLU A 54 -27.15 -6.81 12.68
CA GLU A 54 -28.48 -7.11 12.10
C GLU A 54 -28.55 -6.75 10.61
N GLU A 55 -27.96 -5.63 10.22
CA GLU A 55 -27.94 -5.16 8.82
C GLU A 55 -26.78 -5.74 8.00
N SER A 56 -25.95 -6.60 8.60
CA SER A 56 -24.83 -7.19 7.88
C SER A 56 -25.28 -8.39 7.05
N ASP A 57 -25.02 -8.34 5.74
CA ASP A 57 -25.25 -9.46 4.84
C ASP A 57 -24.34 -10.65 5.15
N ASP A 58 -24.86 -11.84 4.90
CA ASP A 58 -24.06 -13.06 4.85
C ASP A 58 -23.07 -13.00 3.68
N TYR A 59 -21.87 -13.50 3.93
CA TYR A 59 -20.84 -13.56 2.92
C TYR A 59 -20.30 -14.99 2.77
N ASN A 60 -20.25 -15.48 1.54
CA ASN A 60 -19.72 -16.80 1.24
C ASN A 60 -18.20 -16.82 1.37
N LEU A 61 -17.70 -17.49 2.38
CA LEU A 61 -16.26 -17.67 2.59
C LEU A 61 -15.65 -18.59 1.53
N ALA A 62 -14.47 -18.23 1.05
CA ALA A 62 -13.76 -18.99 0.03
C ALA A 62 -13.53 -20.46 0.45
N ARG A 63 -13.62 -21.35 -0.52
CA ARG A 63 -13.28 -22.78 -0.36
C ARG A 63 -11.80 -22.98 -0.66
N GLY A 64 -11.24 -24.12 -0.23
CA GLY A 64 -9.86 -24.50 -0.57
C GLY A 64 -8.81 -24.16 0.47
N MET A 65 -9.20 -23.56 1.63
CA MET A 65 -8.27 -23.34 2.73
C MET A 65 -7.62 -24.67 3.16
N LYS A 66 -6.28 -24.67 3.23
CA LYS A 66 -5.46 -25.82 3.63
C LYS A 66 -5.08 -25.74 5.11
N THR A 67 -4.42 -26.80 5.60
CA THR A 67 -3.67 -26.69 6.85
C THR A 67 -2.53 -25.71 6.61
N GLY A 68 -2.53 -24.60 7.36
CA GLY A 68 -1.50 -23.59 7.17
C GLY A 68 -0.37 -23.74 8.17
N ASP A 69 0.83 -23.44 7.72
CA ASP A 69 2.06 -23.40 8.49
C ASP A 69 2.36 -21.93 8.86
N PRO A 70 2.32 -21.55 10.17
CA PRO A 70 2.58 -20.17 10.58
C PRO A 70 4.05 -19.76 10.40
N GLU A 71 5.02 -20.67 10.47
CA GLU A 71 6.44 -20.35 10.26
C GLU A 71 6.68 -19.99 8.79
N ASN A 72 6.19 -20.82 7.87
CA ASN A 72 6.21 -20.47 6.44
C ASN A 72 5.37 -19.20 6.15
N GLY A 73 4.28 -18.99 6.87
CA GLY A 73 3.47 -17.77 6.79
C GLY A 73 4.25 -16.50 7.11
N ALA A 74 5.11 -16.53 8.14
CA ALA A 74 5.99 -15.41 8.48
C ALA A 74 6.99 -15.11 7.35
N LEU A 75 7.61 -16.17 6.77
CA LEU A 75 8.51 -16.04 5.64
C LEU A 75 7.82 -15.41 4.41
N LEU A 76 6.59 -15.85 4.12
CA LEU A 76 5.80 -15.32 3.01
C LEU A 76 5.40 -13.85 3.24
N VAL A 77 5.02 -13.47 4.46
CA VAL A 77 4.72 -12.08 4.82
C VAL A 77 5.93 -11.18 4.57
N ALA A 78 7.12 -11.62 4.98
CA ALA A 78 8.37 -10.90 4.73
C ALA A 78 8.68 -10.81 3.23
N SER A 79 8.71 -11.94 2.54
CA SER A 79 9.17 -12.04 1.15
C SER A 79 8.19 -11.41 0.14
N TYR A 80 6.90 -11.41 0.42
CA TYR A 80 5.89 -10.74 -0.42
C TYR A 80 5.75 -9.25 -0.12
N GLY A 81 6.41 -8.77 0.93
CA GLY A 81 6.48 -7.35 1.24
C GLY A 81 5.19 -6.78 1.82
N CYS A 82 4.44 -7.55 2.62
CA CYS A 82 3.20 -7.08 3.24
C CYS A 82 3.41 -5.82 4.10
N MET A 83 4.61 -5.69 4.74
CA MET A 83 5.00 -4.52 5.53
C MET A 83 5.26 -3.26 4.69
N GLY A 84 5.28 -3.33 3.37
CA GLY A 84 5.29 -2.14 2.50
C GLY A 84 4.00 -1.32 2.61
N CYS A 85 2.91 -1.95 3.11
CA CYS A 85 1.60 -1.31 3.31
C CYS A 85 1.05 -1.46 4.73
N HIS A 86 1.48 -2.49 5.47
CA HIS A 86 0.95 -2.85 6.78
C HIS A 86 2.02 -2.84 7.86
N GLU A 87 1.69 -2.34 9.03
CA GLU A 87 2.48 -2.53 10.24
C GLU A 87 2.19 -3.95 10.78
N ILE A 88 3.25 -4.77 10.99
CA ILE A 88 3.15 -6.19 11.39
C ILE A 88 4.28 -6.50 12.38
N GLN A 89 3.98 -7.19 13.50
CA GLN A 89 5.01 -7.75 14.37
C GLN A 89 5.67 -8.99 13.70
N PRO A 90 6.99 -9.22 13.84
CA PRO A 90 8.02 -8.45 14.53
C PRO A 90 8.66 -7.34 13.69
N PHE A 91 8.13 -7.06 12.50
CA PHE A 91 8.68 -6.10 11.53
C PHE A 91 8.40 -4.64 11.88
N LYS A 92 7.89 -4.38 13.08
CA LYS A 92 7.68 -3.04 13.59
C LYS A 92 9.03 -2.33 13.71
N ASP A 93 9.20 -1.22 13.02
CA ASP A 93 10.33 -0.32 13.24
C ASP A 93 10.07 0.49 14.52
N GLU A 94 10.80 0.19 15.59
CA GLU A 94 10.69 0.88 16.87
C GLU A 94 11.13 2.36 16.78
N ASN A 95 11.93 2.71 15.76
CA ASN A 95 12.38 4.06 15.48
C ASN A 95 11.46 4.77 14.46
N TYR A 96 10.39 4.11 14.00
CA TYR A 96 9.45 4.68 13.06
C TYR A 96 8.76 5.90 13.69
N ASN A 97 9.17 7.07 13.24
CA ASN A 97 8.48 8.31 13.51
C ASN A 97 7.64 8.63 12.25
N PRO A 98 6.30 8.58 12.32
CA PRO A 98 5.46 8.92 11.19
C PRO A 98 5.67 10.39 10.84
N SER A 99 6.67 10.66 10.00
CA SER A 99 6.77 11.95 9.32
C SER A 99 5.64 12.05 8.29
N VAL A 100 5.30 13.26 7.86
CA VAL A 100 4.30 13.48 6.80
C VAL A 100 4.67 12.70 5.52
N GLU A 101 5.95 12.45 5.28
CA GLU A 101 6.45 11.61 4.19
C GLU A 101 6.15 10.12 4.41
N ASN A 102 6.11 9.67 5.65
CA ASN A 102 5.88 8.27 6.04
C ASN A 102 4.40 7.93 6.30
N ILE A 103 3.51 8.89 6.48
CA ILE A 103 2.06 8.66 6.63
C ILE A 103 1.50 7.79 5.47
N ARG A 104 2.16 7.80 4.34
CA ARG A 104 1.76 7.03 3.15
C ARG A 104 2.23 5.58 3.14
N LEU A 105 3.20 5.22 3.96
CA LEU A 105 3.64 3.83 4.12
C LEU A 105 2.60 2.99 4.85
N GLU A 106 1.73 3.62 5.64
CA GLU A 106 0.63 2.98 6.37
C GLU A 106 -0.69 3.01 5.60
N GLN A 107 -0.68 2.75 4.30
CA GLN A 107 -1.91 2.69 3.51
C GLN A 107 -2.81 1.52 3.86
N GLY A 108 -2.22 0.42 4.29
CA GLY A 108 -2.92 -0.71 4.85
C GLY A 108 -3.17 -0.52 6.34
N PRO A 109 -4.22 -1.11 6.89
CA PRO A 109 -4.43 -1.09 8.33
C PRO A 109 -3.29 -1.82 9.05
N ASN A 110 -2.90 -1.33 10.22
CA ASN A 110 -2.02 -2.04 11.13
C ASN A 110 -2.63 -3.43 11.45
N LEU A 111 -1.85 -4.49 11.30
CA LEU A 111 -2.29 -5.89 11.48
C LEU A 111 -1.93 -6.46 12.85
N ILE A 112 -1.29 -5.68 13.72
CA ILE A 112 -0.98 -6.11 15.09
C ILE A 112 -2.29 -6.41 15.82
N GLY A 113 -2.35 -7.56 16.48
CA GLY A 113 -3.53 -8.03 17.19
C GLY A 113 -4.67 -8.53 16.28
N LEU A 114 -4.40 -8.83 15.01
CA LEU A 114 -5.45 -9.21 14.05
C LEU A 114 -6.28 -10.42 14.48
N GLY A 115 -5.69 -11.35 15.25
CA GLY A 115 -6.37 -12.52 15.81
C GLY A 115 -7.49 -12.21 16.79
N SER A 116 -7.47 -11.03 17.41
CA SER A 116 -8.58 -10.53 18.24
C SER A 116 -9.78 -10.02 17.44
N LYS A 117 -9.55 -9.71 16.15
CA LYS A 117 -10.52 -9.01 15.30
C LYS A 117 -11.37 -9.93 14.44
N THR A 118 -10.78 -11.01 13.92
CA THR A 118 -11.41 -11.80 12.85
C THR A 118 -11.05 -13.29 12.95
N THR A 119 -11.53 -14.09 12.01
CA THR A 119 -11.27 -15.52 11.94
C THR A 119 -10.25 -15.87 10.86
N LYS A 120 -9.49 -16.95 11.06
CA LYS A 120 -8.52 -17.47 10.08
C LYS A 120 -9.17 -17.68 8.70
N ARG A 121 -10.39 -18.21 8.65
CA ARG A 121 -11.09 -18.47 7.38
C ARG A 121 -11.52 -17.20 6.66
N TRP A 122 -11.92 -16.17 7.39
CA TRP A 122 -12.19 -14.86 6.79
C TRP A 122 -10.91 -14.26 6.21
N LEU A 123 -9.81 -14.32 6.97
CA LEU A 123 -8.52 -13.80 6.54
C LEU A 123 -8.01 -14.51 5.27
N TYR A 124 -8.10 -15.84 5.23
CA TYR A 124 -7.83 -16.62 4.02
C TYR A 124 -8.67 -16.13 2.82
N THR A 125 -9.97 -15.93 3.03
CA THR A 125 -10.89 -15.46 1.99
C THR A 125 -10.49 -14.11 1.43
N TRP A 126 -10.14 -13.17 2.32
CA TRP A 126 -9.66 -11.85 1.96
C TRP A 126 -8.34 -11.92 1.17
N LEU A 127 -7.39 -12.69 1.64
CA LEU A 127 -6.08 -12.87 0.99
C LEU A 127 -6.19 -13.47 -0.43
N LYS A 128 -7.15 -14.36 -0.64
CA LYS A 128 -7.38 -14.97 -1.96
C LYS A 128 -7.91 -13.98 -2.99
N ASN A 129 -8.83 -13.13 -2.61
CA ASN A 129 -9.37 -12.10 -3.51
C ASN A 129 -10.04 -10.96 -2.73
N PRO A 130 -9.31 -9.89 -2.39
CA PRO A 130 -9.87 -8.74 -1.68
C PRO A 130 -11.05 -8.08 -2.40
N TYR A 131 -10.98 -8.02 -3.74
CA TYR A 131 -12.01 -7.38 -4.57
C TYR A 131 -13.37 -8.09 -4.55
N SER A 132 -13.39 -9.39 -4.26
CA SER A 132 -14.65 -10.15 -4.16
C SER A 132 -15.51 -9.71 -2.98
N TYR A 133 -14.89 -9.18 -1.94
CA TYR A 133 -15.59 -8.63 -0.79
C TYR A 133 -15.82 -7.13 -0.90
N HIS A 134 -14.80 -6.39 -1.33
CA HIS A 134 -14.86 -4.93 -1.46
C HIS A 134 -14.18 -4.49 -2.76
N SER A 135 -14.99 -4.22 -3.77
CA SER A 135 -14.51 -3.87 -5.13
C SER A 135 -13.64 -2.60 -5.16
N GLY A 136 -13.86 -1.67 -4.23
CA GLY A 136 -13.10 -0.42 -4.09
C GLY A 136 -11.90 -0.52 -3.13
N THR A 137 -11.52 -1.72 -2.66
CA THR A 137 -10.34 -1.86 -1.79
C THR A 137 -9.05 -1.48 -2.51
N LYS A 138 -8.16 -0.81 -1.79
CA LYS A 138 -6.80 -0.52 -2.28
C LYS A 138 -5.84 -1.69 -2.11
N MET A 139 -6.18 -2.70 -1.28
CA MET A 139 -5.37 -3.90 -1.18
C MET A 139 -5.39 -4.66 -2.50
N PRO A 140 -4.25 -4.79 -3.19
CA PRO A 140 -4.20 -5.49 -4.46
C PRO A 140 -4.31 -7.01 -4.28
N ASN A 141 -4.64 -7.72 -5.37
CA ASN A 141 -4.62 -9.18 -5.38
C ASN A 141 -3.19 -9.68 -5.58
N LEU A 142 -2.64 -10.33 -4.55
CA LEU A 142 -1.28 -10.89 -4.55
C LEU A 142 -1.19 -12.23 -5.32
N ARG A 143 -2.30 -12.76 -5.85
CA ARG A 143 -2.38 -14.03 -6.59
C ARG A 143 -1.81 -15.22 -5.81
N LEU A 144 -2.13 -15.27 -4.52
CA LEU A 144 -1.66 -16.33 -3.62
C LEU A 144 -2.31 -17.66 -3.98
N SER A 145 -1.54 -18.74 -3.93
CA SER A 145 -2.04 -20.11 -3.94
C SER A 145 -2.87 -20.38 -2.67
N ASP A 146 -3.59 -21.50 -2.63
CA ASP A 146 -4.37 -21.85 -1.44
C ASP A 146 -3.47 -22.15 -0.24
N GLN A 147 -2.29 -22.72 -0.47
CA GLN A 147 -1.32 -22.98 0.59
C GLN A 147 -0.72 -21.68 1.11
N GLU A 148 -0.20 -20.81 0.26
CA GLU A 148 0.39 -19.52 0.64
C GLU A 148 -0.61 -18.66 1.45
N ALA A 149 -1.86 -18.55 0.99
CA ALA A 149 -2.90 -17.81 1.70
C ALA A 149 -3.26 -18.45 3.07
N SER A 150 -3.19 -19.79 3.16
CA SER A 150 -3.45 -20.52 4.41
C SER A 150 -2.32 -20.34 5.42
N ASP A 151 -1.08 -20.33 4.95
CA ASP A 151 0.11 -20.14 5.79
C ASP A 151 0.15 -18.70 6.34
N ILE A 152 -0.04 -17.71 5.49
CA ILE A 152 -0.12 -16.29 5.90
C ILE A 152 -1.28 -16.07 6.89
N ALA A 153 -2.46 -16.64 6.60
CA ALA A 153 -3.60 -16.53 7.51
C ALA A 153 -3.31 -17.19 8.87
N SER A 154 -2.56 -18.31 8.88
CA SER A 154 -2.18 -19.00 10.11
C SER A 154 -1.19 -18.20 10.93
N TYR A 155 -0.25 -17.52 10.31
CA TYR A 155 0.68 -16.63 10.98
C TYR A 155 -0.02 -15.43 11.59
N LEU A 156 -0.76 -14.67 10.79
CA LEU A 156 -1.39 -13.41 11.21
C LEU A 156 -2.47 -13.58 12.28
N ILE A 157 -3.18 -14.72 12.30
CA ILE A 157 -4.25 -14.95 13.27
C ILE A 157 -3.74 -15.25 14.68
N ASN A 158 -2.46 -15.63 14.83
CA ASN A 158 -1.86 -15.93 16.12
C ASN A 158 -1.54 -14.66 16.93
N ASP A 159 -1.42 -13.52 16.27
CA ASP A 159 -1.17 -12.25 16.95
C ASP A 159 -2.48 -11.68 17.51
N LYS A 160 -2.59 -11.62 18.83
CA LYS A 160 -3.75 -11.15 19.59
C LYS A 160 -3.41 -9.97 20.47
N ASN A 161 -4.39 -9.13 20.73
CA ASN A 161 -4.29 -8.03 21.69
C ASN A 161 -5.07 -8.38 22.97
N ASP A 162 -4.45 -9.17 23.85
CA ASP A 162 -5.08 -9.65 25.08
C ASP A 162 -5.55 -8.51 25.99
N LYS A 163 -4.82 -7.38 26.00
CA LYS A 163 -5.23 -6.18 26.76
C LYS A 163 -6.56 -5.61 26.24
N PHE A 164 -6.72 -5.56 24.94
CA PHE A 164 -7.97 -5.09 24.32
C PHE A 164 -9.10 -6.10 24.53
N ASP A 165 -8.80 -7.39 24.42
CA ASP A 165 -9.78 -8.48 24.60
C ASP A 165 -10.28 -8.59 26.04
N SER A 166 -9.46 -8.19 27.02
CA SER A 166 -9.83 -8.20 28.44
C SER A 166 -10.82 -7.12 28.86
N VAL A 167 -11.08 -6.11 27.99
CA VAL A 167 -12.08 -5.07 28.28
C VAL A 167 -13.47 -5.71 28.24
N ASN A 168 -14.20 -5.58 29.34
CA ASN A 168 -15.54 -6.16 29.47
C ASN A 168 -16.54 -5.52 28.51
N VAL A 169 -17.39 -6.34 27.92
CA VAL A 169 -18.59 -5.89 27.18
C VAL A 169 -19.75 -5.91 28.16
N PRO A 170 -20.38 -4.78 28.48
CA PRO A 170 -21.46 -4.75 29.48
C PRO A 170 -22.70 -5.44 28.97
N GLU A 171 -23.53 -5.86 29.91
CA GLU A 171 -24.87 -6.31 29.60
C GLU A 171 -25.80 -5.12 29.29
N VAL A 172 -26.93 -5.42 28.65
CA VAL A 172 -27.91 -4.41 28.30
C VAL A 172 -28.59 -3.88 29.57
N ASN A 173 -28.49 -2.58 29.78
CA ASN A 173 -29.25 -1.86 30.80
C ASN A 173 -30.55 -1.33 30.18
N GLU A 174 -31.68 -2.02 30.46
CA GLU A 174 -32.97 -1.67 29.86
C GLU A 174 -33.42 -0.25 30.19
N GLY A 175 -33.13 0.26 31.40
CA GLY A 175 -33.50 1.62 31.80
C GLY A 175 -32.82 2.67 30.92
N ILE A 176 -31.50 2.56 30.75
CA ILE A 176 -30.72 3.46 29.87
C ILE A 176 -31.12 3.27 28.41
N LEU A 177 -31.33 2.02 27.96
CA LEU A 177 -31.75 1.76 26.58
C LEU A 177 -33.10 2.40 26.28
N ASN A 178 -34.06 2.35 27.26
CA ASN A 178 -35.34 3.02 27.13
C ASN A 178 -35.18 4.55 27.03
N GLU A 179 -34.29 5.17 27.85
CA GLU A 179 -33.98 6.60 27.75
C GLU A 179 -33.44 6.93 26.33
N ILE A 180 -32.47 6.16 25.82
CA ILE A 180 -31.89 6.37 24.48
C ILE A 180 -32.96 6.24 23.39
N THR A 181 -33.79 5.20 23.45
CA THR A 181 -34.86 4.96 22.48
C THR A 181 -35.88 6.10 22.51
N ALA A 182 -36.29 6.53 23.74
CA ALA A 182 -37.22 7.64 23.93
C ALA A 182 -36.70 8.95 23.36
N ASP A 183 -35.41 9.26 23.50
CA ASP A 183 -34.79 10.49 22.96
C ASP A 183 -34.99 10.60 21.43
N PHE A 184 -34.89 9.51 20.69
CA PHE A 184 -35.14 9.50 19.26
C PHE A 184 -36.64 9.47 18.90
N LEU A 185 -37.43 8.68 19.60
CA LEU A 185 -38.86 8.62 19.33
C LEU A 185 -39.58 9.94 19.63
N SER A 186 -39.13 10.68 20.66
CA SER A 186 -39.74 11.97 21.07
C SER A 186 -39.53 13.10 20.06
N GLN A 187 -38.62 12.92 19.07
CA GLN A 187 -38.44 13.90 18.01
C GLN A 187 -39.68 14.01 17.09
N LEU A 188 -40.47 12.95 16.99
CA LEU A 188 -41.62 12.87 16.08
C LEU A 188 -42.93 12.50 16.77
N ASN A 189 -42.92 12.12 18.05
CA ASN A 189 -44.06 11.57 18.77
C ASN A 189 -44.32 12.29 20.09
N SER A 190 -45.58 12.30 20.54
CA SER A 190 -45.95 12.76 21.89
C SER A 190 -45.48 11.75 22.95
N THR A 191 -45.35 12.20 24.19
CA THR A 191 -44.90 11.36 25.32
C THR A 191 -45.76 10.09 25.47
N SER A 192 -47.07 10.17 25.28
CA SER A 192 -47.98 9.00 25.36
C SER A 192 -47.71 7.99 24.24
N GLN A 193 -47.41 8.47 23.04
CA GLN A 193 -47.04 7.60 21.89
C GLN A 193 -45.66 6.96 22.09
N VAL A 194 -44.70 7.71 22.63
CA VAL A 194 -43.37 7.19 22.97
C VAL A 194 -43.49 6.03 23.96
N ASN A 195 -44.22 6.22 25.06
CA ASN A 195 -44.41 5.17 26.07
C ASN A 195 -45.08 3.92 25.47
N ALA A 196 -46.13 4.11 24.69
CA ALA A 196 -46.84 2.98 24.05
C ALA A 196 -45.94 2.21 23.06
N GLN A 197 -45.04 2.90 22.34
CA GLN A 197 -44.08 2.25 21.45
C GLN A 197 -43.01 1.50 22.24
N LEU A 198 -42.46 2.10 23.30
CA LEU A 198 -41.44 1.46 24.15
C LEU A 198 -41.97 0.15 24.78
N ASP A 199 -43.25 0.14 25.21
CA ASP A 199 -43.89 -1.05 25.80
C ASP A 199 -44.08 -2.18 24.78
N GLN A 200 -44.19 -1.86 23.50
CA GLN A 200 -44.37 -2.84 22.42
C GLN A 200 -43.05 -3.37 21.85
N MET A 201 -41.95 -2.64 22.01
CA MET A 201 -40.64 -3.04 21.45
C MET A 201 -39.93 -4.03 22.37
N SER A 202 -39.42 -5.10 21.79
CA SER A 202 -38.46 -5.99 22.45
C SER A 202 -37.12 -5.29 22.66
N ILE A 203 -36.26 -5.80 23.53
CA ILE A 203 -34.91 -5.29 23.78
C ILE A 203 -34.11 -5.21 22.46
N LYS A 204 -34.19 -6.26 21.62
CA LYS A 204 -33.50 -6.30 20.33
C LYS A 204 -33.99 -5.18 19.40
N GLU A 205 -35.29 -4.97 19.29
CA GLU A 205 -35.86 -3.90 18.46
C GLU A 205 -35.44 -2.52 18.95
N LYS A 206 -35.36 -2.30 20.27
CA LYS A 206 -34.87 -1.05 20.88
C LYS A 206 -33.37 -0.84 20.54
N LEU A 207 -32.57 -1.88 20.66
CA LEU A 207 -31.13 -1.82 20.30
C LEU A 207 -30.93 -1.46 18.81
N VAL A 208 -31.63 -2.18 17.91
CA VAL A 208 -31.53 -1.93 16.47
C VAL A 208 -32.02 -0.54 16.09
N HIS A 209 -33.19 -0.13 16.65
CA HIS A 209 -33.75 1.22 16.43
C HIS A 209 -32.78 2.32 16.91
N SER A 210 -32.30 2.20 18.15
CA SER A 210 -31.38 3.17 18.73
C SER A 210 -30.05 3.18 17.99
N GLY A 211 -29.50 2.01 17.65
CA GLY A 211 -28.24 1.86 16.90
C GLY A 211 -28.28 2.56 15.54
N LYS A 212 -29.37 2.36 14.78
CA LYS A 212 -29.58 3.06 13.50
C LYS A 212 -29.57 4.57 13.67
N ASN A 213 -30.32 5.07 14.65
CA ASN A 213 -30.40 6.51 14.89
C ASN A 213 -29.07 7.10 15.40
N LEU A 214 -28.35 6.37 16.27
CA LEU A 214 -27.03 6.76 16.77
C LEU A 214 -25.98 6.82 15.66
N ILE A 215 -25.95 5.84 14.75
CA ILE A 215 -25.08 5.87 13.55
C ILE A 215 -25.37 7.12 12.71
N GLY A 216 -26.67 7.46 12.57
CA GLY A 216 -27.10 8.69 11.94
C GLY A 216 -26.67 9.94 12.71
N HIS A 217 -26.80 9.91 14.03
CA HIS A 217 -26.45 11.01 14.93
C HIS A 217 -24.95 11.29 14.96
N TYR A 218 -24.11 10.28 15.13
CA TYR A 218 -22.65 10.41 15.13
C TYR A 218 -22.05 10.56 13.74
N GLY A 219 -22.78 10.25 12.66
CA GLY A 219 -22.35 10.42 11.28
C GLY A 219 -21.37 9.37 10.79
N CYS A 220 -21.41 8.16 11.31
CA CYS A 220 -20.53 7.05 10.93
C CYS A 220 -20.57 6.78 9.41
N TYR A 221 -21.71 7.02 8.77
CA TYR A 221 -21.92 6.88 7.33
C TYR A 221 -21.13 7.91 6.49
N SER A 222 -20.58 8.96 7.10
CA SER A 222 -19.72 9.92 6.37
C SER A 222 -18.35 9.33 6.01
N CYS A 223 -17.92 8.27 6.72
CA CYS A 223 -16.68 7.55 6.49
C CYS A 223 -16.88 6.07 6.13
N HIS A 224 -18.04 5.49 6.49
CA HIS A 224 -18.38 4.09 6.25
C HIS A 224 -19.57 3.94 5.31
N ASN A 225 -19.48 3.00 4.38
CA ASN A 225 -20.65 2.57 3.59
C ASN A 225 -21.54 1.70 4.49
N ILE A 226 -22.73 2.22 4.83
CA ILE A 226 -23.69 1.56 5.71
C ILE A 226 -25.02 1.48 5.00
N GLN A 227 -25.59 0.29 4.92
CA GLN A 227 -26.89 0.05 4.30
C GLN A 227 -27.98 0.92 4.90
N GLY A 228 -28.78 1.57 4.05
CA GLY A 228 -29.83 2.51 4.45
C GLY A 228 -29.38 3.94 4.72
N PHE A 229 -28.08 4.25 4.48
CA PHE A 229 -27.50 5.60 4.62
C PHE A 229 -26.90 6.15 3.32
N GLU A 230 -27.05 5.50 2.19
CA GLU A 230 -26.39 5.79 0.91
C GLU A 230 -26.69 7.20 0.39
N ASN A 231 -27.90 7.72 0.68
CA ASN A 231 -28.35 9.02 0.22
C ASN A 231 -28.29 10.12 1.29
N ARG A 232 -27.72 9.84 2.44
CA ARG A 232 -27.58 10.85 3.50
C ARG A 232 -26.48 11.84 3.20
N LYS A 233 -26.77 13.14 3.39
CA LYS A 233 -25.78 14.19 3.29
C LYS A 233 -24.77 14.10 4.44
N PRO A 234 -23.48 14.43 4.22
CA PRO A 234 -22.49 14.55 5.28
C PRO A 234 -22.99 15.46 6.41
N ILE A 235 -22.61 15.16 7.66
CA ILE A 235 -22.97 15.98 8.84
C ILE A 235 -22.18 17.29 8.86
N GLY A 236 -20.92 17.26 8.40
CA GLY A 236 -20.05 18.42 8.40
C GLY A 236 -20.49 19.47 7.39
N ILE A 237 -20.23 20.73 7.71
CA ILE A 237 -20.41 21.84 6.77
C ILE A 237 -19.28 21.84 5.73
N ALA A 238 -19.52 22.48 4.57
CA ALA A 238 -18.49 22.73 3.58
C ALA A 238 -17.39 23.64 4.15
N LEU A 239 -16.14 23.28 3.92
CA LEU A 239 -14.98 24.01 4.44
C LEU A 239 -14.33 24.96 3.41
N ASP A 240 -14.82 25.00 2.20
CA ASP A 240 -14.21 25.68 1.03
C ASP A 240 -13.86 27.16 1.28
N THR A 241 -14.53 27.80 2.21
CA THR A 241 -14.37 29.23 2.51
C THR A 241 -14.19 29.53 4.01
N GLU A 242 -13.87 28.52 4.81
CA GLU A 242 -13.76 28.69 6.26
C GLU A 242 -12.63 29.63 6.66
N GLY A 243 -11.52 29.68 5.90
CA GLY A 243 -10.43 30.64 6.09
C GLY A 243 -10.85 32.11 5.90
N SER A 244 -11.96 32.38 5.19
CA SER A 244 -12.55 33.72 5.01
C SER A 244 -13.68 34.02 5.99
N LYS A 245 -14.04 33.08 6.89
CA LYS A 245 -15.15 33.26 7.83
C LYS A 245 -14.89 34.41 8.81
N LEU A 246 -15.89 35.24 9.01
CA LEU A 246 -15.76 36.35 9.98
C LEU A 246 -15.66 35.79 11.39
N ILE A 247 -14.78 36.37 12.19
CA ILE A 247 -14.59 35.99 13.61
C ILE A 247 -15.90 36.11 14.39
N SER A 248 -16.72 37.10 14.09
CA SER A 248 -18.05 37.28 14.70
C SER A 248 -19.05 36.15 14.43
N LYS A 249 -18.74 35.21 13.51
CA LYS A 249 -19.53 34.02 13.24
C LYS A 249 -18.96 32.75 13.89
N LEU A 250 -17.87 32.88 14.63
CA LEU A 250 -17.26 31.83 15.42
C LEU A 250 -17.77 31.94 16.85
N ASP A 251 -18.37 30.88 17.36
CA ASP A 251 -18.86 30.82 18.72
C ASP A 251 -17.76 30.34 19.66
N PHE A 252 -17.27 31.22 20.52
CA PHE A 252 -16.28 30.91 21.55
C PHE A 252 -16.93 30.37 22.84
N GLY A 253 -18.25 30.39 22.94
CA GLY A 253 -18.97 29.89 24.09
C GLY A 253 -18.53 30.57 25.40
N PHE A 254 -18.30 29.77 26.45
CA PHE A 254 -17.82 30.23 27.75
C PHE A 254 -16.29 30.43 27.80
N TRP A 255 -15.59 30.15 26.71
CA TRP A 255 -14.13 30.27 26.59
C TRP A 255 -13.68 31.61 25.98
N HIS A 256 -14.57 32.60 25.99
CA HIS A 256 -14.35 33.89 25.38
C HIS A 256 -13.10 34.60 25.93
N ASP A 257 -12.83 34.48 27.22
CA ASP A 257 -11.67 35.12 27.85
C ASP A 257 -10.43 34.25 27.92
N GLU A 258 -10.57 32.92 27.62
CA GLU A 258 -9.52 31.93 27.74
C GLU A 258 -8.88 31.59 26.37
N ILE A 259 -9.57 31.84 25.26
CA ILE A 259 -9.11 31.57 23.91
C ILE A 259 -8.97 32.89 23.15
N ASP A 260 -7.80 33.13 22.59
CA ASP A 260 -7.57 34.30 21.76
C ASP A 260 -8.59 34.37 20.61
N HIS A 261 -9.17 35.60 20.43
CA HIS A 261 -10.21 35.85 19.45
C HIS A 261 -9.66 35.91 18.01
N THR A 262 -8.98 34.85 17.60
CA THR A 262 -8.52 34.64 16.23
C THR A 262 -9.20 33.45 15.59
N ARG A 263 -9.24 33.42 14.26
CA ARG A 263 -9.69 32.21 13.54
C ARG A 263 -8.78 31.02 13.81
N TRP A 264 -7.47 31.27 13.91
CA TRP A 264 -6.48 30.26 14.18
C TRP A 264 -6.75 29.53 15.49
N ASP A 265 -6.89 30.29 16.59
CA ASP A 265 -7.08 29.70 17.92
C ASP A 265 -8.42 29.00 18.06
N TRP A 266 -9.47 29.52 17.41
CA TRP A 266 -10.76 28.86 17.39
C TRP A 266 -10.67 27.50 16.67
N PHE A 267 -10.09 27.43 15.46
CA PHE A 267 -9.93 26.17 14.72
C PHE A 267 -8.99 25.21 15.46
N TYR A 268 -7.90 25.71 16.02
CA TYR A 268 -6.97 24.90 16.80
C TYR A 268 -7.69 24.20 17.96
N ASN A 269 -8.41 24.94 18.79
CA ASN A 269 -9.16 24.37 19.91
C ASN A 269 -10.28 23.43 19.43
N LYS A 270 -10.98 23.78 18.36
CA LYS A 270 -12.06 22.95 17.78
C LYS A 270 -11.57 21.62 17.26
N ILE A 271 -10.35 21.52 16.76
CA ILE A 271 -9.73 20.27 16.27
C ILE A 271 -9.07 19.51 17.43
N ASN A 272 -8.37 20.21 18.31
CA ASN A 272 -7.64 19.62 19.43
C ASN A 272 -8.60 18.94 20.44
N LYS A 273 -9.60 19.69 20.90
CA LYS A 273 -10.61 19.23 21.86
C LYS A 273 -12.00 19.69 21.40
N PRO A 274 -12.65 18.93 20.51
CA PRO A 274 -13.93 19.33 19.91
C PRO A 274 -15.04 19.66 20.93
N GLU A 275 -14.96 19.05 22.12
CA GLU A 275 -15.91 19.25 23.21
C GLU A 275 -15.67 20.51 24.03
N THR A 276 -14.59 21.27 23.82
CA THR A 276 -14.25 22.47 24.59
C THR A 276 -15.45 23.42 24.73
N PHE A 277 -16.21 23.61 23.67
CA PHE A 277 -17.35 24.54 23.66
C PHE A 277 -18.62 24.01 24.38
N ASP A 278 -18.61 22.75 24.85
CA ASP A 278 -19.62 22.20 25.78
C ASP A 278 -19.17 22.26 27.24
N LEU A 279 -18.01 22.82 27.51
CA LEU A 279 -17.41 22.93 28.84
C LEU A 279 -17.41 24.38 29.31
N ILE A 280 -17.45 24.57 30.63
CA ILE A 280 -17.43 25.86 31.28
C ILE A 280 -16.17 25.94 32.13
N PRO A 281 -15.24 26.87 31.86
CA PRO A 281 -14.08 27.10 32.73
C PRO A 281 -14.52 27.78 34.03
N ASN A 282 -13.98 27.33 35.17
CA ASN A 282 -14.20 27.90 36.46
C ASN A 282 -12.98 28.76 36.87
N GLU A 283 -13.19 29.72 37.78
CA GLU A 283 -12.13 30.63 38.27
C GLU A 283 -10.95 29.88 38.96
N ASP A 284 -11.19 28.70 39.49
CA ASP A 284 -10.17 27.86 40.13
C ASP A 284 -9.37 26.99 39.13
N GLY A 285 -9.61 27.14 37.82
CA GLY A 285 -9.00 26.36 36.75
C GLY A 285 -9.62 24.99 36.52
N SER A 286 -10.65 24.60 37.26
CA SER A 286 -11.45 23.41 36.99
C SER A 286 -12.43 23.67 35.84
N VAL A 287 -12.99 22.57 35.28
CA VAL A 287 -13.93 22.66 34.15
C VAL A 287 -15.21 21.95 34.50
N ALA A 288 -16.34 22.61 34.36
CA ALA A 288 -17.66 22.03 34.50
C ALA A 288 -18.24 21.61 33.15
N VAL A 289 -19.03 20.55 33.13
CA VAL A 289 -19.78 20.14 31.93
C VAL A 289 -21.08 20.94 31.85
N LYS A 290 -21.32 21.58 30.70
CA LYS A 290 -22.57 22.28 30.44
C LYS A 290 -23.75 21.29 30.49
N GLU A 291 -24.80 21.66 31.19
CA GLU A 291 -26.05 20.86 31.22
C GLU A 291 -26.73 20.92 29.84
N LEU A 292 -26.45 19.93 29.03
CA LEU A 292 -27.06 19.72 27.72
C LEU A 292 -27.75 18.38 27.68
N ARG A 293 -28.86 18.29 26.94
CA ARG A 293 -29.45 16.99 26.62
C ARG A 293 -28.42 16.16 25.80
N PRO A 294 -28.41 14.83 25.94
CA PRO A 294 -27.40 13.99 25.28
C PRO A 294 -27.26 14.24 23.78
N LEU A 295 -28.38 14.43 23.06
CA LEU A 295 -28.38 14.67 21.61
C LEU A 295 -28.00 16.10 21.20
N GLU A 296 -27.85 17.04 22.16
CA GLU A 296 -27.42 18.43 21.93
C GLU A 296 -25.91 18.63 22.13
N LYS A 297 -25.24 17.68 22.78
CA LYS A 297 -23.78 17.72 22.99
C LYS A 297 -23.02 17.70 21.68
N SER A 298 -21.84 18.33 21.65
CA SER A 298 -20.98 18.36 20.47
C SER A 298 -20.63 16.94 20.01
N ARG A 299 -20.98 16.64 18.75
CA ARG A 299 -20.78 15.35 18.11
C ARG A 299 -19.43 15.23 17.39
N MET A 300 -18.73 16.35 17.21
CA MET A 300 -17.43 16.30 16.53
C MET A 300 -16.50 15.35 17.29
N PRO A 301 -16.00 14.29 16.63
CA PRO A 301 -15.21 13.28 17.30
C PRO A 301 -13.78 13.79 17.59
N HIS A 302 -13.10 13.10 18.51
CA HIS A 302 -11.70 13.36 18.79
C HIS A 302 -10.82 12.44 17.95
N TYR A 303 -9.96 13.04 17.12
CA TYR A 303 -9.08 12.29 16.21
C TYR A 303 -7.74 11.87 16.84
N GLY A 304 -7.41 12.36 18.05
CA GLY A 304 -6.16 12.09 18.74
C GLY A 304 -4.93 12.54 17.94
N LEU A 305 -5.05 13.68 17.27
CA LEU A 305 -3.98 14.28 16.47
C LEU A 305 -2.91 14.87 17.36
N GLU A 306 -1.68 14.82 16.90
CA GLU A 306 -0.56 15.54 17.53
C GLU A 306 -0.62 17.05 17.23
N ASP A 307 0.03 17.86 18.07
CA ASP A 307 0.07 19.31 17.91
C ASP A 307 0.53 19.75 16.51
N LYS A 308 1.54 19.08 15.95
CA LYS A 308 2.04 19.37 14.58
C LYS A 308 0.97 19.09 13.51
N GLU A 309 0.20 18.01 13.66
CA GLU A 309 -0.85 17.64 12.73
C GLU A 309 -2.02 18.64 12.82
N ILE A 310 -2.41 19.02 14.04
CA ILE A 310 -3.45 20.03 14.26
C ILE A 310 -3.05 21.35 13.60
N LYS A 311 -1.84 21.84 13.85
CA LYS A 311 -1.30 23.06 13.23
C LYS A 311 -1.29 22.99 11.70
N SER A 312 -0.95 21.83 11.13
CA SER A 312 -0.97 21.61 9.68
C SER A 312 -2.38 21.69 9.11
N LEU A 313 -3.37 21.09 9.80
CA LEU A 313 -4.78 21.16 9.41
C LEU A 313 -5.34 22.58 9.54
N VAL A 314 -5.02 23.28 10.62
CA VAL A 314 -5.42 24.69 10.80
C VAL A 314 -4.83 25.55 9.68
N THR A 315 -3.55 25.35 9.33
CA THR A 315 -2.90 26.07 8.22
C THR A 315 -3.65 25.82 6.90
N LEU A 316 -4.02 24.57 6.61
CA LEU A 316 -4.82 24.23 5.43
C LEU A 316 -6.17 24.95 5.45
N ILE A 317 -6.93 24.87 6.56
CA ILE A 317 -8.24 25.50 6.67
C ILE A 317 -8.14 27.02 6.52
N MET A 318 -7.12 27.65 7.09
CA MET A 318 -6.88 29.08 6.92
C MET A 318 -6.58 29.48 5.47
N GLY A 319 -6.07 28.55 4.66
CA GLY A 319 -5.85 28.73 3.22
C GLY A 319 -7.11 28.53 2.36
N LEU A 320 -8.20 27.98 2.91
CA LEU A 320 -9.49 27.81 2.22
C LEU A 320 -10.26 29.13 2.23
N VAL A 321 -9.91 30.03 1.31
CA VAL A 321 -10.43 31.39 1.23
C VAL A 321 -11.29 31.60 -0.01
N LYS A 322 -12.12 32.66 0.01
CA LYS A 322 -12.98 33.02 -1.13
C LYS A 322 -12.22 33.66 -2.30
N ASP A 323 -11.02 34.19 -1.99
CA ASP A 323 -10.25 34.94 -2.97
C ASP A 323 -9.60 34.00 -3.99
N ASP A 324 -9.75 34.32 -5.27
CA ASP A 324 -9.09 33.59 -6.34
C ASP A 324 -7.57 33.85 -6.34
N ILE A 325 -6.79 32.79 -6.55
CA ILE A 325 -5.35 32.94 -6.76
C ILE A 325 -5.13 33.59 -8.12
N PRO A 326 -4.41 34.74 -8.20
CA PRO A 326 -4.12 35.37 -9.46
C PRO A 326 -3.45 34.40 -10.46
N PRO A 327 -3.89 34.34 -11.73
CA PRO A 327 -3.30 33.44 -12.72
C PRO A 327 -1.77 33.55 -12.85
N SER A 328 -1.22 34.74 -12.62
CA SER A 328 0.24 34.98 -12.64
C SER A 328 1.02 34.27 -11.53
N LYS A 329 0.34 33.77 -10.50
CA LYS A 329 0.93 32.98 -9.39
C LYS A 329 0.66 31.49 -9.51
N MET A 330 -0.07 31.07 -10.55
CA MET A 330 -0.28 29.66 -10.82
C MET A 330 0.80 29.13 -11.76
N PRO A 331 1.30 27.90 -11.56
CA PRO A 331 2.20 27.28 -12.53
C PRO A 331 1.49 27.12 -13.86
N GLU A 332 2.23 27.21 -14.97
CA GLU A 332 1.70 26.94 -16.28
C GLU A 332 1.26 25.46 -16.37
N LYS A 333 -0.01 25.26 -16.67
CA LYS A 333 -0.62 23.92 -16.77
C LYS A 333 -0.32 23.28 -18.13
N THR A 334 0.95 23.03 -18.41
CA THR A 334 1.32 22.26 -19.61
C THR A 334 0.83 20.83 -19.51
N PRO A 335 0.58 20.12 -20.63
CA PRO A 335 0.24 18.69 -20.61
C PRO A 335 1.23 17.85 -19.82
N GLN A 336 2.52 18.16 -19.93
CA GLN A 336 3.59 17.50 -19.17
C GLN A 336 3.46 17.75 -17.66
N PHE A 337 3.30 19.00 -17.25
CA PHE A 337 3.12 19.36 -15.83
C PHE A 337 1.91 18.64 -15.23
N LEU A 338 0.77 18.64 -15.95
CA LEU A 338 -0.46 17.99 -15.47
C LEU A 338 -0.29 16.47 -15.38
N ALA A 339 0.34 15.83 -16.35
CA ALA A 339 0.55 14.39 -16.34
C ALA A 339 1.53 13.97 -15.23
N VAL A 340 2.62 14.70 -15.02
CA VAL A 340 3.58 14.42 -13.95
C VAL A 340 2.93 14.61 -12.58
N THR A 341 2.20 15.73 -12.37
CA THR A 341 1.52 15.99 -11.09
C THR A 341 0.45 14.93 -10.80
N LYS A 342 -0.38 14.58 -11.80
CA LYS A 342 -1.43 13.55 -11.67
C LYS A 342 -0.81 12.18 -11.39
N GLY A 343 0.29 11.86 -12.07
CA GLY A 343 1.03 10.61 -11.88
C GLY A 343 1.65 10.51 -10.49
N GLU A 344 2.32 11.55 -10.01
CA GLU A 344 2.87 11.58 -8.64
C GLU A 344 1.77 11.39 -7.60
N GLN A 345 0.65 12.09 -7.74
CA GLN A 345 -0.50 11.92 -6.88
C GLN A 345 -1.03 10.48 -6.93
N PHE A 346 -1.09 9.86 -8.12
CA PHE A 346 -1.51 8.48 -8.29
C PHE A 346 -0.56 7.49 -7.59
N PHE A 347 0.76 7.67 -7.75
CA PHE A 347 1.78 6.85 -7.07
C PHE A 347 1.66 6.93 -5.55
N GLN A 348 1.41 8.13 -5.03
CA GLN A 348 1.23 8.37 -3.61
C GLN A 348 -0.08 7.75 -3.10
N THR A 349 -1.18 7.97 -3.82
CA THR A 349 -2.52 7.49 -3.43
C THR A 349 -2.60 5.96 -3.44
N ASN A 350 -1.85 5.29 -4.31
CA ASN A 350 -1.84 3.84 -4.45
C ASN A 350 -0.59 3.17 -3.86
N ASN A 351 0.24 3.95 -3.13
CA ASN A 351 1.42 3.48 -2.41
C ASN A 351 2.42 2.65 -3.27
N CYS A 352 2.62 3.03 -4.51
CA CYS A 352 3.61 2.37 -5.37
C CYS A 352 5.02 2.45 -4.75
N LEU A 353 5.30 3.54 -4.01
CA LEU A 353 6.54 3.76 -3.27
C LEU A 353 6.72 2.84 -2.05
N GLY A 354 5.67 2.17 -1.57
CA GLY A 354 5.82 1.13 -0.55
C GLY A 354 6.73 0.00 -1.01
N CYS A 355 6.69 -0.32 -2.30
CA CYS A 355 7.49 -1.40 -2.90
C CYS A 355 8.62 -0.86 -3.77
N HIS A 356 8.38 0.15 -4.61
CA HIS A 356 9.35 0.67 -5.58
C HIS A 356 10.10 1.89 -5.06
N LYS A 357 11.33 2.07 -5.56
CA LYS A 357 12.08 3.33 -5.41
C LYS A 357 12.03 4.15 -6.68
N ILE A 358 11.81 5.45 -6.52
CA ILE A 358 11.89 6.49 -7.56
C ILE A 358 12.66 7.67 -7.00
N ASP A 359 13.72 8.10 -7.66
CA ASP A 359 14.55 9.26 -7.26
C ASP A 359 14.98 9.21 -5.79
N GLY A 360 15.38 8.03 -5.32
CA GLY A 360 15.83 7.80 -3.96
C GLY A 360 14.71 7.68 -2.91
N ARG A 361 13.44 7.93 -3.28
CA ARG A 361 12.26 7.85 -2.39
C ARG A 361 11.58 6.48 -2.50
N GLY A 362 11.02 5.99 -1.41
CA GLY A 362 10.25 4.75 -1.36
C GLY A 362 11.07 3.51 -1.02
N GLY A 363 10.55 2.33 -1.34
CA GLY A 363 11.20 1.04 -1.08
C GLY A 363 11.06 0.57 0.37
N ALA A 364 9.93 0.81 1.00
CA ALA A 364 9.68 0.40 2.39
C ALA A 364 9.83 -1.10 2.65
N ILE A 365 9.70 -1.94 1.62
CA ILE A 365 9.90 -3.39 1.76
C ILE A 365 11.38 -3.83 1.73
N TRP A 366 12.32 -2.96 1.39
CA TRP A 366 13.73 -3.34 1.25
C TRP A 366 14.36 -3.90 2.53
N PRO A 367 14.12 -3.35 3.74
CA PRO A 367 14.60 -3.96 4.97
C PRO A 367 14.12 -5.39 5.18
N ALA A 368 12.86 -5.66 4.85
CA ALA A 368 12.32 -7.01 4.94
C ALA A 368 12.89 -7.96 3.89
N THR A 369 13.18 -7.45 2.69
CA THR A 369 13.91 -8.21 1.66
C THR A 369 15.31 -8.55 2.17
N ALA A 370 16.01 -7.63 2.84
CA ALA A 370 17.31 -7.88 3.44
C ALA A 370 17.26 -8.99 4.50
N GLU A 371 16.27 -8.97 5.39
CA GLU A 371 16.09 -10.02 6.39
C GLU A 371 15.78 -11.39 5.77
N TRP A 372 14.98 -11.40 4.69
CA TRP A 372 14.72 -12.65 3.97
C TRP A 372 15.97 -13.19 3.26
N ILE A 373 16.81 -12.31 2.69
CA ILE A 373 18.06 -12.71 2.04
C ILE A 373 19.00 -13.40 3.02
N LYS A 374 19.08 -12.98 4.28
CA LYS A 374 19.87 -13.64 5.34
C LYS A 374 19.48 -15.10 5.56
N GLN A 375 18.28 -15.49 5.15
CA GLN A 375 17.79 -16.87 5.31
C GLN A 375 18.09 -17.75 4.09
N ILE A 376 18.33 -17.15 2.91
CA ILE A 376 18.54 -17.88 1.65
C ILE A 376 19.96 -17.76 1.11
N ALA A 377 20.77 -16.84 1.64
CA ALA A 377 22.17 -16.63 1.27
C ALA A 377 23.09 -17.06 2.42
N ASP A 378 24.30 -17.43 2.07
CA ASP A 378 25.36 -17.67 3.06
C ASP A 378 25.81 -16.36 3.76
N GLU A 379 26.61 -16.49 4.82
CA GLU A 379 27.09 -15.33 5.61
C GLU A 379 27.83 -14.30 4.75
N THR A 380 28.54 -14.73 3.72
CA THR A 380 29.33 -13.84 2.84
C THR A 380 28.43 -12.98 1.96
N ASN A 381 27.32 -13.53 1.47
CA ASN A 381 26.38 -12.86 0.57
C ASN A 381 25.24 -12.15 1.29
N SER A 382 24.97 -12.48 2.56
CA SER A 382 23.81 -11.95 3.30
C SER A 382 23.87 -10.44 3.55
N GLU A 383 25.05 -9.81 3.57
CA GLU A 383 25.25 -8.38 3.79
C GLU A 383 25.41 -7.57 2.49
N ASP A 384 25.39 -8.23 1.32
CA ASP A 384 25.53 -7.56 0.03
C ASP A 384 24.30 -6.73 -0.32
N GLN A 385 24.42 -5.40 -0.23
CA GLN A 385 23.34 -4.47 -0.59
C GLN A 385 22.90 -4.57 -2.04
N SER A 386 23.79 -4.98 -2.95
CA SER A 386 23.43 -5.17 -4.37
C SER A 386 22.52 -6.40 -4.53
N LEU A 387 22.65 -7.39 -3.66
CA LEU A 387 21.76 -8.54 -3.60
C LEU A 387 20.36 -8.11 -3.12
N VAL A 388 20.28 -7.28 -2.08
CA VAL A 388 19.01 -6.71 -1.61
C VAL A 388 18.30 -5.97 -2.74
N GLN A 389 19.01 -5.13 -3.49
CA GLN A 389 18.43 -4.43 -4.62
C GLN A 389 17.98 -5.38 -5.74
N SER A 390 18.78 -6.40 -6.06
CA SER A 390 18.44 -7.35 -7.13
C SER A 390 17.22 -8.22 -6.80
N PHE A 391 16.94 -8.46 -5.52
CA PHE A 391 15.79 -9.21 -5.03
C PHE A 391 14.59 -8.33 -4.68
N SER A 392 14.76 -7.02 -4.64
CA SER A 392 13.67 -6.07 -4.42
C SER A 392 12.93 -5.71 -5.72
N PRO A 393 11.74 -5.11 -5.64
CA PRO A 393 11.08 -4.50 -6.78
C PRO A 393 12.01 -3.51 -7.50
N PRO A 394 11.96 -3.45 -8.84
CA PRO A 394 12.91 -2.65 -9.61
C PRO A 394 12.82 -1.16 -9.30
N LEU A 395 13.95 -0.47 -9.41
CA LEU A 395 14.01 0.98 -9.48
C LEU A 395 13.23 1.47 -10.71
N LEU A 396 12.48 2.56 -10.56
CA LEU A 396 11.63 3.12 -11.62
C LEU A 396 12.15 4.45 -12.17
N ASN A 397 13.40 4.82 -11.89
CA ASN A 397 13.97 6.13 -12.25
C ASN A 397 13.96 6.40 -13.77
N THR A 398 14.23 5.38 -14.57
CA THR A 398 14.31 5.49 -16.04
C THR A 398 13.22 4.68 -16.74
N GLN A 399 12.07 4.50 -16.10
CA GLN A 399 11.06 3.57 -16.60
C GLN A 399 10.47 3.99 -17.95
N GLY A 400 10.31 5.27 -18.21
CA GLY A 400 9.85 5.80 -19.49
C GLY A 400 10.82 5.50 -20.63
N ARG A 401 12.13 5.71 -20.41
CA ARG A 401 13.19 5.40 -21.39
C ARG A 401 13.42 3.90 -21.57
N LYS A 402 13.23 3.12 -20.48
CA LYS A 402 13.51 1.69 -20.44
C LYS A 402 12.50 0.86 -21.19
N THR A 403 11.21 1.13 -20.98
CA THR A 403 10.14 0.19 -21.35
C THR A 403 9.24 0.78 -22.42
N GLN A 404 8.89 -0.03 -23.43
CA GLN A 404 7.91 0.35 -24.44
C GLN A 404 6.52 0.55 -23.81
N PRO A 405 5.85 1.70 -24.01
CA PRO A 405 4.59 2.03 -23.32
C PRO A 405 3.47 1.03 -23.63
N GLN A 406 3.38 0.54 -24.87
CA GLN A 406 2.36 -0.43 -25.25
C GLN A 406 2.54 -1.78 -24.56
N TRP A 407 3.79 -2.26 -24.45
CA TRP A 407 4.08 -3.47 -23.69
C TRP A 407 3.74 -3.29 -22.21
N LEU A 408 4.08 -2.13 -21.63
CA LEU A 408 3.83 -1.84 -20.22
C LEU A 408 2.32 -1.84 -19.90
N LEU A 409 1.49 -1.25 -20.78
CA LEU A 409 0.03 -1.29 -20.65
C LEU A 409 -0.50 -2.72 -20.68
N ASN A 410 -0.07 -3.52 -21.65
CA ASN A 410 -0.50 -4.90 -21.78
C ASN A 410 -0.06 -5.76 -20.58
N TRP A 411 1.15 -5.51 -20.07
CA TRP A 411 1.68 -6.20 -18.90
C TRP A 411 0.92 -5.83 -17.62
N PHE A 412 0.56 -4.57 -17.42
CA PHE A 412 -0.26 -4.14 -16.27
C PHE A 412 -1.63 -4.82 -16.26
N LYS A 413 -2.23 -5.07 -17.41
CA LYS A 413 -3.50 -5.81 -17.54
C LYS A 413 -3.35 -7.30 -17.27
N ASN A 414 -2.21 -7.87 -17.59
CA ASN A 414 -1.92 -9.31 -17.45
C ASN A 414 -0.52 -9.51 -16.87
N ILE A 415 -0.37 -9.20 -15.59
CA ILE A 415 0.92 -9.22 -14.90
C ILE A 415 1.52 -10.64 -14.91
N SER A 416 2.63 -10.79 -15.60
CA SER A 416 3.46 -11.99 -15.60
C SER A 416 4.76 -11.77 -14.83
N MET A 417 5.38 -12.84 -14.37
CA MET A 417 6.63 -12.75 -13.62
C MET A 417 7.82 -12.62 -14.58
N ILE A 418 8.50 -11.47 -14.54
CA ILE A 418 9.71 -11.21 -15.34
C ILE A 418 10.93 -11.86 -14.70
N ARG A 419 10.95 -11.93 -13.38
CA ARG A 419 12.02 -12.52 -12.55
C ARG A 419 11.41 -13.56 -11.61
N PRO A 420 11.10 -14.78 -12.10
CA PRO A 420 10.34 -15.78 -11.35
C PRO A 420 11.09 -16.40 -10.15
N HIS A 421 12.40 -16.15 -10.02
CA HIS A 421 13.19 -16.52 -8.84
C HIS A 421 12.97 -15.59 -7.64
N LEU A 422 12.32 -14.43 -7.84
CA LEU A 422 12.00 -13.53 -6.74
C LEU A 422 10.69 -13.94 -6.06
N GLN A 423 10.65 -13.79 -4.74
CA GLN A 423 9.42 -13.94 -3.97
C GLN A 423 8.53 -12.70 -4.11
N ALA A 424 9.10 -11.49 -4.01
CA ALA A 424 8.37 -10.26 -4.22
C ALA A 424 7.78 -10.21 -5.64
N ARG A 425 6.47 -10.02 -5.74
CA ARG A 425 5.74 -9.99 -7.03
C ARG A 425 4.97 -8.68 -7.15
N MET A 426 4.96 -8.13 -8.35
CA MET A 426 4.01 -7.08 -8.66
C MET A 426 2.58 -7.65 -8.52
N PRO A 427 1.74 -7.09 -7.63
CA PRO A 427 0.37 -7.55 -7.47
C PRO A 427 -0.52 -7.09 -8.62
N SER A 428 -1.71 -7.70 -8.76
CA SER A 428 -2.72 -7.25 -9.71
C SER A 428 -3.61 -6.19 -9.07
N PHE A 429 -3.72 -5.03 -9.72
CA PHE A 429 -4.58 -3.93 -9.33
C PHE A 429 -5.83 -3.90 -10.21
N ASN A 430 -6.96 -3.49 -9.64
CA ASN A 430 -8.22 -3.33 -10.37
C ASN A 430 -8.33 -1.89 -10.94
N PHE A 431 -7.29 -1.45 -11.66
CA PHE A 431 -7.27 -0.13 -12.28
C PHE A 431 -7.88 -0.16 -13.68
N THR A 432 -8.51 0.95 -14.04
CA THR A 432 -9.02 1.20 -15.38
C THR A 432 -7.88 1.48 -16.37
N ASP A 433 -8.18 1.40 -17.66
CA ASP A 433 -7.22 1.77 -18.70
C ASP A 433 -6.76 3.23 -18.58
N GLU A 434 -7.63 4.14 -18.15
CA GLU A 434 -7.29 5.54 -17.93
C GLU A 434 -6.28 5.70 -16.76
N GLU A 435 -6.47 4.95 -15.67
CA GLU A 435 -5.55 4.95 -14.54
C GLU A 435 -4.19 4.40 -14.93
N TRP A 436 -4.12 3.30 -15.69
CA TRP A 436 -2.86 2.77 -16.22
C TRP A 436 -2.19 3.74 -17.20
N ASN A 437 -2.95 4.40 -18.07
CA ASN A 437 -2.42 5.43 -18.95
C ASN A 437 -1.87 6.64 -18.18
N THR A 438 -2.43 6.97 -17.01
CA THR A 438 -1.87 8.01 -16.12
C THR A 438 -0.47 7.62 -15.63
N VAL A 439 -0.27 6.35 -15.25
CA VAL A 439 1.05 5.82 -14.84
C VAL A 439 2.04 5.86 -16.01
N ILE A 440 1.62 5.45 -17.19
CA ILE A 440 2.47 5.45 -18.38
C ILE A 440 2.85 6.88 -18.78
N ALA A 441 1.89 7.79 -18.83
CA ALA A 441 2.14 9.19 -19.13
C ALA A 441 3.10 9.86 -18.14
N TYR A 442 2.97 9.53 -16.85
CA TYR A 442 3.91 9.97 -15.84
C TYR A 442 5.36 9.56 -16.19
N PHE A 443 5.60 8.29 -16.48
CA PHE A 443 6.94 7.82 -16.83
C PHE A 443 7.46 8.45 -18.13
N GLN A 444 6.62 8.56 -19.18
CA GLN A 444 7.03 9.14 -20.45
C GLN A 444 7.43 10.61 -20.26
N TYR A 445 6.59 11.41 -19.64
CA TYR A 445 6.85 12.84 -19.47
C TYR A 445 7.92 13.14 -18.42
N LYS A 446 8.08 12.29 -17.40
CA LYS A 446 9.19 12.39 -16.45
C LYS A 446 10.55 12.24 -17.16
N ASP A 447 10.61 11.36 -18.14
CA ASP A 447 11.81 11.11 -18.95
C ASP A 447 11.86 11.99 -20.21
N ASN A 448 10.99 13.02 -20.34
CA ASN A 448 10.88 13.93 -21.49
C ASN A 448 10.62 13.22 -22.82
N LEU A 449 9.81 12.17 -22.83
CA LEU A 449 9.48 11.36 -23.99
C LEU A 449 8.03 11.57 -24.44
N PRO A 450 7.73 11.33 -25.73
CA PRO A 450 6.36 11.33 -26.23
C PRO A 450 5.58 10.13 -25.68
N LEU A 451 4.23 10.25 -25.67
CA LEU A 451 3.35 9.17 -25.20
C LEU A 451 3.34 7.94 -26.11
N THR A 452 3.63 8.14 -27.38
CA THR A 452 3.72 7.06 -28.37
C THR A 452 5.16 6.68 -28.59
N TYR A 453 5.41 5.42 -28.87
CA TYR A 453 6.72 4.89 -29.19
C TYR A 453 6.61 4.00 -30.43
N GLU A 454 7.50 4.23 -31.37
CA GLU A 454 7.75 3.35 -32.49
C GLU A 454 9.21 2.94 -32.40
N ASP A 455 9.50 1.63 -32.45
CA ASP A 455 10.86 1.11 -32.39
C ASP A 455 11.63 1.59 -33.64
N PRO A 456 12.66 2.43 -33.48
CA PRO A 456 13.43 2.94 -34.61
C PRO A 456 14.40 1.89 -35.17
N HIS A 457 14.61 0.79 -34.45
CA HIS A 457 15.59 -0.21 -34.81
C HIS A 457 15.07 -1.21 -35.83
N THR A 458 15.71 -1.23 -37.00
CA THR A 458 15.42 -2.20 -38.05
C THR A 458 16.18 -3.49 -37.79
N PHE A 459 15.50 -4.46 -37.20
CA PHE A 459 16.07 -5.77 -36.92
C PHE A 459 16.32 -6.59 -38.21
N LEU A 460 17.55 -7.05 -38.37
CA LEU A 460 17.96 -7.93 -39.47
C LEU A 460 18.40 -9.29 -38.91
N SER A 461 17.50 -10.28 -38.95
CA SER A 461 17.82 -11.64 -38.51
C SER A 461 18.95 -12.25 -39.35
N ASN A 462 19.81 -13.06 -38.71
CA ASN A 462 20.95 -13.72 -39.32
C ASN A 462 21.96 -12.79 -40.05
N SER A 463 21.99 -11.51 -39.70
CA SER A 463 22.96 -10.54 -40.20
C SER A 463 24.37 -10.81 -39.62
N SER A 464 25.39 -10.23 -40.22
CA SER A 464 26.73 -10.25 -39.61
C SER A 464 26.77 -9.51 -38.27
N SER A 465 25.89 -8.52 -38.09
CA SER A 465 25.67 -7.80 -36.82
C SER A 465 25.18 -8.75 -35.75
N SER A 466 24.13 -9.51 -36.03
CA SER A 466 23.57 -10.48 -35.09
C SER A 466 24.56 -11.57 -34.68
N ARG A 467 25.36 -12.11 -35.64
CA ARG A 467 26.41 -13.09 -35.32
C ARG A 467 27.54 -12.49 -34.50
N ALA A 468 27.88 -11.23 -34.74
CA ALA A 468 28.84 -10.52 -33.90
C ALA A 468 28.32 -10.39 -32.47
N GLY A 469 27.03 -10.04 -32.29
CA GLY A 469 26.38 -9.98 -31.01
C GLY A 469 26.33 -11.31 -30.27
N GLU A 470 26.04 -12.41 -30.98
CA GLU A 470 26.09 -13.77 -30.43
C GLU A 470 27.50 -14.09 -29.87
N ARG A 471 28.54 -13.79 -30.65
CA ARG A 471 29.93 -13.99 -30.22
C ARG A 471 30.32 -13.15 -29.01
N ILE A 472 29.85 -11.90 -28.95
CA ILE A 472 30.07 -11.02 -27.76
C ILE A 472 29.35 -11.61 -26.54
N ALA A 473 28.14 -12.09 -26.70
CA ALA A 473 27.37 -12.71 -25.62
C ALA A 473 27.99 -14.03 -25.11
N GLU A 474 28.55 -14.84 -26.00
CA GLU A 474 29.34 -16.02 -25.64
C GLU A 474 30.58 -15.67 -24.83
N MET A 475 31.38 -14.73 -25.31
CA MET A 475 32.61 -14.30 -24.65
C MET A 475 32.33 -13.59 -23.31
N GLY A 476 31.23 -12.85 -23.23
CA GLY A 476 30.75 -12.20 -22.02
C GLY A 476 30.01 -13.15 -21.06
N ALA A 477 29.85 -14.44 -21.45
CA ALA A 477 29.18 -15.47 -20.66
C ALA A 477 27.80 -15.04 -20.12
N CYS A 478 26.98 -14.37 -20.94
CA CYS A 478 25.67 -13.85 -20.56
C CYS A 478 24.72 -14.94 -20.04
N ASN A 479 24.90 -16.18 -20.51
CA ASN A 479 24.14 -17.35 -20.04
C ASN A 479 24.51 -17.83 -18.62
N ASN A 480 25.53 -17.23 -17.99
CA ASN A 480 25.78 -17.48 -16.57
C ASN A 480 24.63 -16.97 -15.68
N CYS A 481 24.01 -15.84 -16.07
CA CYS A 481 22.96 -15.17 -15.29
C CYS A 481 21.59 -15.14 -16.01
N HIS A 482 21.56 -15.10 -17.37
CA HIS A 482 20.34 -14.92 -18.13
C HIS A 482 19.77 -16.24 -18.66
N PHE A 483 18.44 -16.37 -18.62
CA PHE A 483 17.71 -17.40 -19.33
C PHE A 483 17.70 -17.11 -20.83
N TYR A 484 17.88 -18.16 -21.64
CA TYR A 484 17.71 -18.15 -23.09
C TYR A 484 16.49 -19.02 -23.44
N GLY A 485 15.30 -18.47 -23.30
CA GLY A 485 14.07 -19.26 -23.34
C GLY A 485 14.00 -20.22 -22.15
N GLU A 486 13.96 -21.55 -22.42
CA GLU A 486 13.90 -22.58 -21.37
C GLU A 486 15.29 -23.00 -20.85
N GLU A 487 16.35 -22.55 -21.50
CA GLU A 487 17.73 -22.82 -21.04
C GLU A 487 18.02 -22.01 -19.77
N LYS A 488 18.34 -22.77 -18.70
CA LYS A 488 18.63 -22.16 -17.39
C LYS A 488 20.01 -21.49 -17.40
N PRO A 489 20.18 -20.41 -16.58
CA PRO A 489 21.51 -19.88 -16.29
C PRO A 489 22.42 -20.94 -15.65
N LYS A 490 23.73 -20.82 -15.91
CA LYS A 490 24.72 -21.77 -15.40
C LYS A 490 25.11 -21.52 -13.95
N GLN A 491 24.94 -20.29 -13.45
CA GLN A 491 25.25 -19.94 -12.07
C GLN A 491 24.03 -20.15 -11.13
N ALA A 492 24.28 -19.92 -9.84
CA ALA A 492 23.28 -20.06 -8.77
C ALA A 492 22.08 -19.13 -8.95
N ALA A 493 20.93 -19.52 -8.42
CA ALA A 493 19.69 -18.75 -8.51
C ALA A 493 19.78 -17.35 -7.87
N LEU A 494 20.70 -17.12 -6.94
CA LEU A 494 21.03 -15.80 -6.38
C LEU A 494 21.52 -14.78 -7.43
N THR A 495 22.05 -15.24 -8.56
CA THR A 495 22.59 -14.38 -9.62
C THR A 495 21.67 -14.27 -10.83
N TRP A 496 20.56 -14.98 -10.85
CA TRP A 496 19.68 -15.06 -12.01
C TRP A 496 19.10 -13.71 -12.42
N ALA A 497 19.04 -13.51 -13.71
CA ALA A 497 18.58 -12.30 -14.38
C ALA A 497 17.39 -12.60 -15.32
N PRO A 498 16.70 -11.58 -15.85
CA PRO A 498 15.55 -11.78 -16.72
C PRO A 498 15.84 -12.63 -17.94
N ASN A 499 14.83 -13.35 -18.41
CA ASN A 499 14.88 -14.11 -19.68
C ASN A 499 15.04 -13.16 -20.86
N LEU A 500 16.07 -13.34 -21.67
CA LEU A 500 16.40 -12.45 -22.80
C LEU A 500 15.33 -12.49 -23.91
N VAL A 501 14.56 -13.57 -24.05
CA VAL A 501 13.44 -13.66 -25.01
C VAL A 501 12.36 -12.59 -24.76
N LEU A 502 12.27 -12.05 -23.53
CA LEU A 502 11.33 -10.97 -23.21
C LEU A 502 11.80 -9.59 -23.69
N THR A 503 13.05 -9.42 -24.10
CA THR A 503 13.69 -8.12 -24.24
C THR A 503 13.11 -7.30 -25.38
N LYS A 504 12.97 -7.90 -26.59
CA LYS A 504 12.53 -7.23 -27.82
C LYS A 504 11.19 -6.50 -27.67
N GLU A 505 10.21 -7.10 -27.06
CA GLU A 505 8.88 -6.50 -26.94
C GLU A 505 8.75 -5.55 -25.74
N ARG A 506 9.68 -5.67 -24.78
CA ARG A 506 9.61 -4.95 -23.50
C ARG A 506 10.48 -3.71 -23.46
N LEU A 507 11.74 -3.82 -23.92
CA LEU A 507 12.73 -2.79 -23.76
C LEU A 507 12.89 -1.96 -25.04
N ARG A 508 13.42 -0.76 -24.88
CA ARG A 508 13.82 0.11 -25.98
C ARG A 508 15.29 -0.14 -26.32
N PRO A 509 15.66 -0.26 -27.60
CA PRO A 509 17.06 -0.49 -27.99
C PRO A 509 17.99 0.63 -27.54
N GLU A 510 17.57 1.87 -27.56
CA GLU A 510 18.37 3.02 -27.13
C GLU A 510 18.72 2.93 -25.63
N TRP A 511 17.76 2.49 -24.81
CA TRP A 511 18.02 2.28 -23.39
C TRP A 511 18.97 1.08 -23.16
N LEU A 512 18.88 0.04 -23.98
CA LEU A 512 19.80 -1.10 -23.89
C LEU A 512 21.22 -0.71 -24.23
N GLU A 513 21.42 0.13 -25.25
CA GLU A 513 22.74 0.67 -25.59
C GLU A 513 23.33 1.42 -24.39
N GLU A 514 22.59 2.39 -23.80
CA GLU A 514 23.01 3.10 -22.59
C GLU A 514 23.35 2.13 -21.45
N PHE A 515 22.52 1.13 -21.24
CA PHE A 515 22.67 0.15 -20.17
C PHE A 515 23.88 -0.78 -20.39
N PHE A 516 24.21 -1.14 -21.62
CA PHE A 516 25.39 -1.93 -21.92
C PHE A 516 26.70 -1.11 -21.76
N ILE A 517 26.64 0.17 -22.06
CA ILE A 517 27.81 1.08 -21.91
C ILE A 517 28.16 1.24 -20.43
N ASN A 518 27.16 1.58 -19.59
CA ASN A 518 27.40 1.78 -18.16
C ASN A 518 26.19 1.32 -17.31
N PRO A 519 26.10 0.03 -17.01
CA PRO A 519 24.97 -0.51 -16.23
C PRO A 519 24.78 0.16 -14.87
N GLN A 520 25.88 0.52 -14.18
CA GLN A 520 25.84 1.12 -12.84
C GLN A 520 25.32 2.57 -12.85
N GLU A 521 25.55 3.31 -13.93
CA GLU A 521 25.01 4.66 -14.06
C GLU A 521 23.51 4.63 -14.36
N VAL A 522 23.07 3.71 -15.23
CA VAL A 522 21.66 3.57 -15.62
C VAL A 522 20.81 2.95 -14.52
N ILE A 523 21.33 1.92 -13.85
CA ILE A 523 20.69 1.27 -12.70
C ILE A 523 21.72 1.11 -11.59
N PRO A 524 21.90 2.10 -10.71
CA PRO A 524 22.85 2.01 -9.60
C PRO A 524 22.59 0.77 -8.75
N GLY A 525 23.65 0.01 -8.45
CA GLY A 525 23.57 -1.24 -7.67
C GLY A 525 23.14 -2.47 -8.47
N THR A 526 23.04 -2.41 -9.80
CA THR A 526 22.82 -3.60 -10.62
C THR A 526 24.02 -4.55 -10.55
N LYS A 527 23.75 -5.86 -10.58
CA LYS A 527 24.81 -6.89 -10.68
C LYS A 527 25.28 -7.14 -12.12
N MET A 528 24.59 -6.59 -13.10
CA MET A 528 25.00 -6.74 -14.50
C MET A 528 26.31 -5.98 -14.76
N PRO A 529 27.39 -6.65 -15.18
CA PRO A 529 28.60 -5.97 -15.60
C PRO A 529 28.42 -5.35 -17.00
N ALA A 530 29.21 -4.33 -17.32
CA ALA A 530 29.31 -3.86 -18.69
C ALA A 530 29.94 -4.98 -19.55
N PRO A 531 29.32 -5.37 -20.68
CA PRO A 531 29.93 -6.33 -21.58
C PRO A 531 31.24 -5.74 -22.16
N TYR A 532 32.29 -6.55 -22.10
CA TYR A 532 33.52 -6.15 -22.76
C TYR A 532 33.34 -6.19 -24.29
N ILE A 533 33.74 -5.12 -24.96
CA ILE A 533 33.75 -5.00 -26.42
C ILE A 533 35.14 -4.63 -26.92
N PRO A 534 35.66 -5.31 -27.97
CA PRO A 534 37.06 -5.19 -28.40
C PRO A 534 37.30 -3.99 -29.33
N THR A 535 36.95 -2.76 -28.93
CA THR A 535 37.10 -1.55 -29.77
C THR A 535 38.51 -1.01 -29.82
N GLU A 536 39.30 -1.25 -28.78
CA GLU A 536 40.69 -0.76 -28.69
C GLU A 536 41.72 -1.81 -29.10
N GLU A 537 41.30 -3.01 -29.46
CA GLU A 537 42.17 -4.10 -29.84
C GLU A 537 42.60 -3.99 -31.34
N PRO A 538 43.81 -4.43 -31.67
CA PRO A 538 44.23 -4.52 -33.08
C PRO A 538 43.31 -5.45 -33.87
N GLN A 539 42.88 -5.05 -35.05
CA GLN A 539 41.87 -5.73 -35.85
C GLN A 539 42.22 -7.22 -36.19
N ASN A 540 43.51 -7.54 -36.29
CA ASN A 540 43.95 -8.92 -36.50
C ASN A 540 43.71 -9.77 -35.23
N SER A 541 43.98 -9.22 -34.05
CA SER A 541 43.69 -9.89 -32.77
C SER A 541 42.19 -10.08 -32.56
N VAL A 542 41.39 -9.06 -32.88
CA VAL A 542 39.92 -9.20 -32.83
C VAL A 542 39.44 -10.32 -33.75
N ARG A 543 40.00 -10.41 -34.97
CA ARG A 543 39.62 -11.47 -35.91
C ARG A 543 39.98 -12.86 -35.41
N GLU A 544 41.13 -13.00 -34.79
CA GLU A 544 41.64 -14.27 -34.28
C GLU A 544 40.82 -14.74 -33.05
N VAL A 545 40.53 -13.84 -32.09
CA VAL A 545 39.89 -14.18 -30.83
C VAL A 545 38.36 -14.15 -30.95
N TRP A 546 37.81 -13.12 -31.62
CA TRP A 546 36.39 -12.81 -31.66
C TRP A 546 35.69 -13.25 -32.96
N GLY A 547 36.47 -13.54 -34.00
CA GLY A 547 35.94 -13.95 -35.30
C GLY A 547 35.73 -12.79 -36.29
N ASN A 548 35.43 -13.16 -37.54
CA ASN A 548 35.32 -12.21 -38.65
C ASN A 548 34.15 -11.22 -38.52
N ASP A 549 33.00 -11.64 -37.97
CA ASP A 549 31.84 -10.79 -37.88
C ASP A 549 32.07 -9.65 -36.86
N VAL A 550 32.68 -9.95 -35.71
CA VAL A 550 33.06 -8.93 -34.71
C VAL A 550 34.15 -8.02 -35.29
N ALA A 551 35.20 -8.57 -35.89
CA ALA A 551 36.30 -7.78 -36.48
C ALA A 551 35.82 -6.80 -37.56
N ARG A 552 34.77 -7.13 -38.28
CA ARG A 552 34.21 -6.25 -39.34
C ARG A 552 33.60 -4.95 -38.79
N ILE A 553 33.10 -4.96 -37.56
CA ILE A 553 32.42 -3.82 -36.94
C ILE A 553 33.13 -3.30 -35.69
N SER A 554 34.27 -3.88 -35.30
CA SER A 554 35.00 -3.58 -34.07
C SER A 554 35.54 -2.14 -33.96
N SER A 555 35.62 -1.40 -35.06
CA SER A 555 36.00 0.01 -35.03
C SER A 555 34.91 0.95 -34.51
N ASP A 556 33.73 0.45 -34.26
CA ASP A 556 32.56 1.25 -33.87
C ASP A 556 31.82 0.54 -32.72
N SER A 557 31.95 1.11 -31.51
CA SER A 557 31.35 0.56 -30.31
C SER A 557 29.83 0.49 -30.39
N THR A 558 29.18 1.50 -30.98
CA THR A 558 27.71 1.52 -31.19
C THR A 558 27.26 0.32 -32.02
N LYS A 559 28.01 -0.01 -33.10
CA LYS A 559 27.68 -1.19 -33.91
C LYS A 559 27.86 -2.49 -33.17
N LEU A 560 28.81 -2.59 -32.26
CA LEU A 560 28.98 -3.78 -31.41
C LEU A 560 27.82 -3.93 -30.40
N TYR A 561 27.37 -2.85 -29.75
CA TYR A 561 26.22 -2.88 -28.88
C TYR A 561 24.92 -3.19 -29.64
N TYR A 562 24.72 -2.59 -30.82
CA TYR A 562 23.59 -2.95 -31.67
C TYR A 562 23.68 -4.37 -32.22
N GLY A 563 24.88 -4.93 -32.36
CA GLY A 563 25.04 -6.35 -32.63
C GLY A 563 24.48 -7.26 -31.52
N LEU A 564 24.73 -6.91 -30.25
CA LEU A 564 24.12 -7.59 -29.12
C LEU A 564 22.58 -7.46 -29.15
N ILE A 565 22.06 -6.26 -29.45
CA ILE A 565 20.63 -6.01 -29.57
C ILE A 565 20.03 -6.85 -30.71
N ASP A 566 20.66 -6.90 -31.89
CA ASP A 566 20.24 -7.73 -33.03
C ASP A 566 20.16 -9.22 -32.66
N TRP A 567 21.17 -9.71 -31.95
CA TRP A 567 21.17 -11.09 -31.49
C TRP A 567 20.02 -11.36 -30.50
N ILE A 568 19.82 -10.51 -29.50
CA ILE A 568 18.74 -10.63 -28.52
C ILE A 568 17.36 -10.54 -29.23
N TRP A 569 17.20 -9.63 -30.21
CA TRP A 569 15.96 -9.51 -30.99
C TRP A 569 15.64 -10.75 -31.83
N GLY A 570 16.67 -11.52 -32.20
CA GLY A 570 16.55 -12.79 -32.92
C GLY A 570 16.19 -13.98 -32.03
N MET A 571 16.27 -13.83 -30.72
CA MET A 571 15.98 -14.91 -29.79
C MET A 571 14.51 -15.33 -29.83
N ASN A 572 14.29 -16.63 -29.88
CA ASN A 572 13.00 -17.27 -29.83
C ASN A 572 12.98 -18.28 -28.66
N GLY A 573 11.81 -18.58 -28.14
CA GLY A 573 11.66 -19.56 -27.08
C GLY A 573 10.54 -19.21 -26.10
N LYS A 574 10.42 -20.02 -25.07
CA LYS A 574 9.42 -19.83 -24.04
C LYS A 574 9.75 -18.63 -23.16
N LYS A 575 8.78 -17.73 -23.02
CA LYS A 575 8.92 -16.49 -22.22
C LYS A 575 8.75 -16.76 -20.73
N ASP A 576 7.76 -17.57 -20.37
CA ASP A 576 7.47 -17.91 -18.97
C ASP A 576 8.26 -19.16 -18.55
N VAL A 577 9.21 -18.95 -17.66
CA VAL A 577 10.08 -19.98 -17.08
C VAL A 577 9.77 -20.25 -15.61
N SER A 578 8.62 -19.77 -15.10
CA SER A 578 8.25 -19.87 -13.69
C SER A 578 8.24 -21.30 -13.15
N SER A 579 7.80 -22.28 -13.97
CA SER A 579 7.78 -23.69 -13.57
C SER A 579 9.20 -24.26 -13.43
N ILE A 580 10.10 -23.91 -14.35
CA ILE A 580 11.51 -24.34 -14.33
C ILE A 580 12.20 -23.78 -13.09
N VAL A 581 12.01 -22.48 -12.84
CA VAL A 581 12.56 -21.80 -11.66
C VAL A 581 12.05 -22.41 -10.37
N LYS A 582 10.75 -22.63 -10.27
CA LYS A 582 10.14 -23.24 -9.07
C LYS A 582 10.71 -24.62 -8.78
N MET A 583 10.80 -25.48 -9.77
CA MET A 583 11.39 -26.82 -9.61
C MET A 583 12.84 -26.74 -9.16
N HIS A 584 13.63 -25.84 -9.78
CA HIS A 584 15.03 -25.67 -9.42
C HIS A 584 15.21 -25.23 -7.98
N ILE A 585 14.50 -24.17 -7.55
CA ILE A 585 14.60 -23.64 -6.19
C ILE A 585 14.12 -24.68 -5.15
N GLN A 586 13.09 -25.45 -5.46
CA GLN A 586 12.63 -26.51 -4.57
C GLN A 586 13.66 -27.64 -4.37
N SER A 587 14.46 -27.91 -5.39
CA SER A 587 15.45 -29.00 -5.35
C SER A 587 16.83 -28.55 -4.87
N ASN A 588 17.25 -27.32 -5.20
CA ASN A 588 18.64 -26.85 -5.03
C ASN A 588 18.75 -25.58 -4.17
N GLY A 589 17.62 -24.95 -3.78
CA GLY A 589 17.65 -23.66 -3.10
C GLY A 589 18.15 -22.53 -4.03
N TYR A 590 18.68 -21.48 -3.42
CA TYR A 590 19.24 -20.31 -4.09
C TYR A 590 20.76 -20.31 -4.22
N GLY A 591 21.45 -21.21 -3.48
CA GLY A 591 22.89 -21.30 -3.39
C GLY A 591 23.59 -21.75 -4.67
N PHE A 592 24.89 -21.78 -4.65
CA PHE A 592 25.70 -22.36 -5.70
C PHE A 592 25.53 -23.87 -5.70
N ILE A 593 25.33 -24.45 -6.88
CA ILE A 593 25.47 -25.89 -7.06
C ILE A 593 26.96 -26.16 -6.98
N ILE A 594 27.41 -26.80 -5.91
CA ILE A 594 28.71 -27.46 -5.91
C ILE A 594 28.47 -28.69 -6.77
N GLU A 595 28.81 -28.62 -8.08
CA GLU A 595 29.09 -29.86 -8.78
C GLU A 595 30.25 -30.49 -8.00
N GLU A 596 30.02 -31.62 -7.37
CA GLU A 596 31.11 -32.47 -6.90
C GLU A 596 31.87 -32.86 -8.17
N ASP A 597 32.91 -32.06 -8.47
CA ASP A 597 33.91 -32.48 -9.43
C ASP A 597 34.42 -33.81 -8.94
N ASP A 598 34.18 -34.85 -9.74
CA ASP A 598 34.74 -36.19 -9.61
C ASP A 598 36.26 -36.06 -9.77
N TRP A 599 36.91 -35.57 -8.68
CA TRP A 599 38.36 -35.69 -8.57
C TRP A 599 38.63 -37.16 -8.38
N GLY A 600 38.73 -37.85 -9.52
CA GLY A 600 39.23 -39.21 -9.53
C GLY A 600 40.50 -39.28 -8.68
N ASP A 601 40.49 -40.20 -7.73
CA ASP A 601 41.66 -40.68 -7.02
C ASP A 601 42.76 -41.05 -8.01
N ASP A 602 43.57 -40.10 -8.43
CA ASP A 602 44.87 -40.38 -9.03
C ASP A 602 45.89 -40.30 -7.92
N GLU A 603 46.19 -41.44 -7.36
CA GLU A 603 47.37 -41.73 -6.55
C GLU A 603 48.64 -41.18 -7.22
N TRP A 604 49.35 -40.32 -6.52
CA TRP A 604 50.84 -40.17 -6.64
C TRP A 604 51.50 -40.18 -5.29
#